data_c53f089de901f98f9e5474d793418452
#
_entry.id   c53f089de901f98f9e5474d793418452
#
_cell.length_a   1.000
_cell.length_b   1.000
_cell.length_c   1.000
_cell.angle_alpha   90.00
_cell.angle_beta   90.00
_cell.angle_gamma   90.00
#
_symmetry.space_group_name_H-M   'P 1'
#
loop_
_entity.id
_entity.type
_entity.pdbx_description
1 polymer ?
#
loop_
_entity_poly.entity_id
_entity_poly.type
_entity_poly.pdbx_seq_one_letter_code
_entity_poly.pdbx_strand_id
1 'polypeptide(L)'
;MSNSVLNRNLASLKIKDPALFEKITPLKGSKFYAATKSKSGHPSLVHVDQDGRKKQIDSNYDPVGEAIRNLARFNISGSINFIVLGLGLGCQVSEIIKKNTKHAKIFIFEKDPELFALAIREADFTQIFEHPGVKLFVDTDLRDVSHLLEPERTNFTLNEYCLISQKALVEKNFEYYGVLYKEIEKYFKESRINLKTQSVHSKVYYKNIFSNQECLRSSPGIKNLKDCLSDIPAIICSAGPSLDKNIQLLKSSRKGFFLIAVATALKPLLHNGIQPDVVISIDPDELTIRSFDFFRDSGDTWLVYNAAVPNTIPKIFPTRKMAFDLDVHLAKWFNKHSDAKGSLGKTSSVAHSALNFAEFLACSPVILIGQDLSFQNQRLHCNQSFYFEDSINLVSRFNPLYYLNRLKYLNFGPNLTERIDIFGCQVGSTLAMDSYRQIFSSSLDTSKTVINATEGGVPIKGMKNLSLREALHYHCRNSIKKKLESFIAPMSLEIDALEDLHESTCRLLRNLEKISEEVNAIKKLQIDAPSNDQKQYFVDHMETLYKSILEDKEIALLLQDYDFAGFSDWYRSSSQILNKKELFKDCSQLNEEYERDL
;
A
#
# COMPACT_ATOMS: atom_id res chain seq x y z
N MET A 1 13.21 42.34 9.69
CA MET A 1 13.66 42.09 8.30
C MET A 1 12.76 42.86 7.34
N SER A 2 13.28 43.25 6.17
CA SER A 2 12.59 44.14 5.27
C SER A 2 11.37 43.45 4.60
N ASN A 3 10.33 44.23 4.24
CA ASN A 3 9.20 43.80 3.43
C ASN A 3 9.62 43.00 2.19
N SER A 4 10.88 43.12 1.75
CA SER A 4 11.45 42.43 0.60
C SER A 4 11.61 40.91 0.81
N VAL A 5 11.96 40.41 2.02
CA VAL A 5 12.11 38.94 2.31
C VAL A 5 10.73 38.30 2.36
N LEU A 6 9.78 38.90 3.07
CA LEU A 6 8.41 38.41 3.11
C LEU A 6 7.80 38.30 1.71
N ASN A 7 7.96 39.35 0.87
CA ASN A 7 7.41 39.36 -0.48
C ASN A 7 8.03 38.24 -1.36
N ARG A 8 9.33 37.97 -1.23
CA ARG A 8 9.99 36.83 -1.93
C ARG A 8 9.43 35.50 -1.46
N ASN A 9 9.36 35.29 -0.14
CA ASN A 9 8.82 34.07 0.45
C ASN A 9 7.38 33.82 -0.02
N LEU A 10 6.53 34.83 0.00
CA LEU A 10 5.14 34.72 -0.45
C LEU A 10 5.04 34.41 -1.95
N ALA A 11 5.90 35.03 -2.78
CA ALA A 11 5.94 34.73 -4.21
C ALA A 11 6.35 33.28 -4.49
N SER A 12 7.42 32.80 -3.84
CA SER A 12 7.88 31.41 -3.97
C SER A 12 6.86 30.41 -3.40
N LEU A 13 6.21 30.72 -2.26
CA LEU A 13 5.15 29.87 -1.68
C LEU A 13 3.93 29.77 -2.61
N LYS A 14 3.51 30.89 -3.24
CA LYS A 14 2.39 30.90 -4.18
C LYS A 14 2.62 29.95 -5.37
N ILE A 15 3.85 29.87 -5.85
CA ILE A 15 4.24 28.94 -6.93
C ILE A 15 4.29 27.50 -6.40
N LYS A 16 4.83 27.30 -5.21
CA LYS A 16 5.05 25.98 -4.60
C LYS A 16 3.75 25.30 -4.17
N ASP A 17 2.91 26.04 -3.46
CA ASP A 17 1.65 25.55 -2.89
C ASP A 17 0.63 26.71 -2.80
N PRO A 18 -0.18 26.90 -3.86
CA PRO A 18 -1.19 27.95 -3.91
C PRO A 18 -2.24 27.87 -2.78
N ALA A 19 -2.63 26.65 -2.38
CA ALA A 19 -3.62 26.44 -1.34
C ALA A 19 -3.08 26.85 0.04
N LEU A 20 -1.84 26.47 0.35
CA LEU A 20 -1.16 26.88 1.57
C LEU A 20 -0.91 28.40 1.57
N PHE A 21 -0.57 28.99 0.43
CA PHE A 21 -0.43 30.43 0.30
C PHE A 21 -1.72 31.18 0.69
N GLU A 22 -2.88 30.73 0.20
CA GLU A 22 -4.17 31.34 0.54
C GLU A 22 -4.50 31.18 2.04
N LYS A 23 -4.19 30.01 2.62
CA LYS A 23 -4.41 29.71 4.04
C LYS A 23 -3.55 30.61 4.95
N ILE A 24 -2.31 30.90 4.57
CA ILE A 24 -1.32 31.56 5.41
C ILE A 24 -1.31 33.09 5.27
N THR A 25 -1.60 33.61 4.07
CA THR A 25 -1.54 35.05 3.78
C THR A 25 -2.37 35.91 4.73
N PRO A 26 -3.59 35.51 5.17
CA PRO A 26 -4.40 36.31 6.11
C PRO A 26 -3.82 36.37 7.53
N LEU A 27 -2.92 35.43 7.90
CA LEU A 27 -2.39 35.32 9.24
C LEU A 27 -1.29 36.38 9.47
N LYS A 28 -1.43 37.19 10.52
CA LYS A 28 -0.50 38.29 10.81
C LYS A 28 0.67 37.91 11.73
N GLY A 29 0.71 36.66 12.21
CA GLY A 29 1.71 36.13 13.16
C GLY A 29 1.04 35.28 14.22
N SER A 30 1.78 34.90 15.25
CA SER A 30 1.27 34.06 16.32
C SER A 30 1.16 34.81 17.65
N LYS A 31 0.13 34.47 18.43
CA LYS A 31 -0.01 34.97 19.81
C LYS A 31 0.90 34.24 20.79
N PHE A 32 1.31 33.02 20.44
CA PHE A 32 2.06 32.13 21.30
C PHE A 32 3.54 32.02 20.93
N TYR A 33 3.96 32.62 19.81
CA TYR A 33 5.35 32.60 19.37
C TYR A 33 5.81 33.98 18.95
N ALA A 34 7.08 34.26 19.22
CA ALA A 34 7.73 35.48 18.78
C ALA A 34 9.15 35.16 18.30
N ALA A 35 9.63 35.93 17.34
CA ALA A 35 11.03 35.89 16.93
C ALA A 35 11.83 36.92 17.73
N THR A 36 13.02 36.52 18.16
CA THR A 36 14.01 37.38 18.83
C THR A 36 15.33 37.30 18.06
N LYS A 37 16.21 38.25 18.24
CA LYS A 37 17.54 38.24 17.62
C LYS A 37 18.51 37.48 18.51
N SER A 38 19.12 36.41 18.00
CA SER A 38 20.19 35.67 18.69
C SER A 38 21.49 36.46 18.74
N LYS A 39 22.46 35.99 19.56
CA LYS A 39 23.78 36.60 19.63
C LYS A 39 24.56 36.45 18.30
N SER A 40 24.32 35.42 17.50
CA SER A 40 24.89 35.26 16.15
C SER A 40 24.23 36.16 15.10
N GLY A 41 23.18 36.90 15.48
CA GLY A 41 22.47 37.80 14.58
C GLY A 41 21.31 37.17 13.79
N HIS A 42 21.16 35.84 13.86
CA HIS A 42 20.04 35.10 13.23
C HIS A 42 18.76 35.23 14.06
N PRO A 43 17.57 35.15 13.44
CA PRO A 43 16.33 35.06 14.18
C PRO A 43 16.29 33.77 15.02
N SER A 44 15.76 33.85 16.23
CA SER A 44 15.59 32.77 17.18
C SER A 44 14.15 32.75 17.68
N LEU A 45 13.55 31.58 17.77
CA LEU A 45 12.16 31.39 18.13
C LEU A 45 11.98 31.26 19.64
N VAL A 46 11.02 31.97 20.19
CA VAL A 46 10.57 31.85 21.58
C VAL A 46 9.08 31.57 21.64
N HIS A 47 8.68 30.73 22.59
CA HIS A 47 7.29 30.56 22.96
C HIS A 47 6.91 31.56 24.05
N VAL A 48 5.76 32.17 23.93
CA VAL A 48 5.19 33.10 24.92
C VAL A 48 3.93 32.45 25.49
N ASP A 49 3.91 32.19 26.80
CA ASP A 49 2.73 31.62 27.45
C ASP A 49 1.66 32.69 27.72
N GLN A 50 0.52 32.27 28.27
CA GLN A 50 -0.60 33.17 28.59
C GLN A 50 -0.23 34.25 29.64
N ASP A 51 0.77 33.97 30.47
CA ASP A 51 1.28 34.89 31.48
C ASP A 51 2.39 35.81 30.95
N GLY A 52 2.71 35.72 29.64
CA GLY A 52 3.77 36.49 28.99
C GLY A 52 5.20 35.96 29.24
N ARG A 53 5.35 34.79 29.87
CA ARG A 53 6.68 34.20 30.11
C ARG A 53 7.22 33.62 28.80
N LYS A 54 8.50 33.86 28.55
CA LYS A 54 9.19 33.40 27.37
C LYS A 54 9.97 32.14 27.63
N LYS A 55 9.68 31.08 26.85
CA LYS A 55 10.46 29.83 26.80
C LYS A 55 11.18 29.73 25.47
N GLN A 56 12.49 29.53 25.50
CA GLN A 56 13.31 29.42 24.32
C GLN A 56 12.96 28.12 23.55
N ILE A 57 12.77 28.25 22.25
CA ILE A 57 12.55 27.13 21.32
C ILE A 57 13.84 26.85 20.55
N ASP A 58 14.45 27.87 19.93
CA ASP A 58 15.75 27.79 19.29
C ASP A 58 16.82 28.45 20.18
N SER A 59 18.10 28.13 19.93
CA SER A 59 19.21 28.73 20.66
C SER A 59 19.22 30.25 20.60
N ASN A 60 19.30 30.89 21.76
CA ASN A 60 19.47 32.35 21.85
C ASN A 60 20.91 32.81 21.50
N TYR A 61 21.83 31.87 21.35
CA TYR A 61 23.22 32.15 20.99
C TYR A 61 23.41 32.01 19.47
N ASP A 62 23.15 30.81 18.95
CA ASP A 62 23.38 30.44 17.55
C ASP A 62 22.38 29.34 17.12
N PRO A 63 21.21 29.70 16.56
CA PRO A 63 20.22 28.74 16.07
C PRO A 63 20.72 27.88 14.92
N VAL A 64 21.56 28.42 14.03
CA VAL A 64 22.12 27.68 12.89
C VAL A 64 23.14 26.65 13.38
N GLY A 65 24.04 27.03 14.26
CA GLY A 65 24.99 26.09 14.87
C GLY A 65 24.29 25.02 15.71
N GLU A 66 23.17 25.33 16.36
CA GLU A 66 22.32 24.34 17.02
C GLU A 66 21.72 23.36 16.00
N ALA A 67 21.20 23.84 14.89
CA ALA A 67 20.67 23.00 13.82
C ALA A 67 21.75 22.04 13.27
N ILE A 68 22.96 22.56 13.01
CA ILE A 68 24.10 21.75 12.55
C ILE A 68 24.45 20.64 13.56
N ARG A 69 24.55 20.97 14.86
CA ARG A 69 24.81 19.97 15.92
C ARG A 69 23.71 18.92 16.02
N ASN A 70 22.44 19.32 15.90
CA ASN A 70 21.31 18.40 15.91
C ASN A 70 21.32 17.45 14.72
N LEU A 71 21.78 17.92 13.57
CA LEU A 71 21.87 17.12 12.34
C LEU A 71 23.13 16.22 12.31
N ALA A 72 24.16 16.51 13.11
CA ALA A 72 25.43 15.76 13.10
C ALA A 72 25.30 14.26 13.43
N ARG A 73 24.20 13.85 14.08
CA ARG A 73 23.90 12.45 14.39
C ARG A 73 23.27 11.67 13.23
N PHE A 74 22.95 12.34 12.13
CA PHE A 74 22.35 11.74 10.95
C PHE A 74 23.34 11.79 9.77
N ASN A 75 23.32 10.78 8.92
CA ASN A 75 24.07 10.80 7.67
C ASN A 75 23.32 11.63 6.62
N ILE A 76 23.37 12.96 6.75
CA ILE A 76 22.60 13.86 5.89
C ILE A 76 23.02 13.75 4.43
N SER A 77 24.32 13.74 4.15
CA SER A 77 24.86 13.69 2.77
C SER A 77 24.60 12.34 2.06
N GLY A 78 24.48 11.25 2.83
CA GLY A 78 24.19 9.92 2.31
C GLY A 78 22.69 9.57 2.26
N SER A 79 21.82 10.42 2.82
CA SER A 79 20.38 10.18 2.87
C SER A 79 19.67 11.02 1.83
N ILE A 80 18.64 10.45 1.20
CA ILE A 80 17.82 11.14 0.19
C ILE A 80 16.38 11.41 0.68
N ASN A 81 15.99 10.85 1.82
CA ASN A 81 14.63 10.98 2.35
C ASN A 81 14.65 11.55 3.78
N PHE A 82 13.87 12.58 3.99
CA PHE A 82 13.77 13.27 5.27
C PHE A 82 12.31 13.51 5.64
N ILE A 83 11.98 13.24 6.90
CA ILE A 83 10.71 13.63 7.51
C ILE A 83 11.05 14.56 8.67
N VAL A 84 10.53 15.79 8.60
CA VAL A 84 10.80 16.83 9.59
C VAL A 84 9.53 17.13 10.38
N LEU A 85 9.59 16.96 11.69
CA LEU A 85 8.51 17.23 12.63
C LEU A 85 8.77 18.56 13.36
N GLY A 86 7.95 19.56 13.07
CA GLY A 86 8.14 20.95 13.54
C GLY A 86 9.18 21.69 12.71
N LEU A 87 8.76 22.67 11.94
CA LEU A 87 9.63 23.44 11.05
C LEU A 87 10.36 24.56 11.79
N GLY A 88 9.65 25.23 12.73
CA GLY A 88 10.16 26.43 13.39
C GLY A 88 10.59 27.51 12.39
N LEU A 89 11.78 28.08 12.57
CA LEU A 89 12.35 29.06 11.66
C LEU A 89 13.11 28.44 10.47
N GLY A 90 12.98 27.12 10.21
CA GLY A 90 13.51 26.45 9.04
C GLY A 90 15.01 26.16 9.06
N CYS A 91 15.73 26.43 10.15
CA CYS A 91 17.20 26.27 10.23
C CYS A 91 17.65 24.85 9.88
N GLN A 92 16.99 23.80 10.43
CA GLN A 92 17.35 22.41 10.15
C GLN A 92 17.13 22.06 8.69
N VAL A 93 16.00 22.47 8.10
CA VAL A 93 15.67 22.19 6.69
C VAL A 93 16.65 22.89 5.76
N SER A 94 16.98 24.15 6.05
CA SER A 94 17.98 24.89 5.26
C SER A 94 19.35 24.20 5.26
N GLU A 95 19.79 23.65 6.40
CA GLU A 95 21.05 22.92 6.50
C GLU A 95 20.99 21.54 5.78
N ILE A 96 19.82 20.87 5.77
CA ILE A 96 19.62 19.65 4.97
C ILE A 96 19.79 19.98 3.48
N ILE A 97 19.11 21.04 3.00
CA ILE A 97 19.17 21.46 1.59
C ILE A 97 20.60 21.83 1.16
N LYS A 98 21.36 22.52 2.02
CA LYS A 98 22.76 22.86 1.73
C LYS A 98 23.67 21.65 1.59
N LYS A 99 23.39 20.57 2.32
CA LYS A 99 24.19 19.33 2.34
C LYS A 99 23.68 18.25 1.41
N ASN A 100 22.62 18.52 0.68
CA ASN A 100 21.95 17.55 -0.19
C ASN A 100 21.66 18.14 -1.56
N THR A 101 21.27 17.27 -2.48
CA THR A 101 20.96 17.63 -3.87
C THR A 101 19.46 17.83 -4.10
N LYS A 102 19.11 18.24 -5.31
CA LYS A 102 17.73 18.38 -5.79
C LYS A 102 16.91 17.09 -5.73
N HIS A 103 17.56 15.93 -5.62
CA HIS A 103 16.90 14.61 -5.54
C HIS A 103 16.38 14.28 -4.14
N ALA A 104 16.84 15.00 -3.09
CA ALA A 104 16.36 14.78 -1.74
C ALA A 104 14.84 15.05 -1.63
N LYS A 105 14.13 14.15 -0.96
CA LYS A 105 12.70 14.29 -0.63
C LYS A 105 12.58 14.71 0.83
N ILE A 106 11.99 15.86 1.07
CA ILE A 106 11.91 16.46 2.41
C ILE A 106 10.44 16.74 2.73
N PHE A 107 9.85 15.93 3.59
CA PHE A 107 8.47 16.06 4.03
C PHE A 107 8.43 16.78 5.37
N ILE A 108 7.81 17.94 5.41
CA ILE A 108 7.82 18.84 6.56
C ILE A 108 6.40 18.93 7.13
N PHE A 109 6.25 18.53 8.38
CA PHE A 109 4.99 18.63 9.11
C PHE A 109 5.08 19.74 10.16
N GLU A 110 4.30 20.78 10.00
CA GLU A 110 4.14 21.87 10.97
C GLU A 110 2.69 21.92 11.46
N LYS A 111 2.50 21.85 12.77
CA LYS A 111 1.16 21.86 13.36
C LYS A 111 0.50 23.23 13.32
N ASP A 112 1.28 24.28 13.55
CA ASP A 112 0.75 25.60 13.83
C ASP A 112 0.87 26.54 12.63
N PRO A 113 -0.25 26.86 11.94
CA PRO A 113 -0.23 27.77 10.79
C PRO A 113 0.17 29.19 11.15
N GLU A 114 -0.10 29.65 12.40
CA GLU A 114 0.31 30.97 12.85
C GLU A 114 1.83 31.02 13.07
N LEU A 115 2.43 29.94 13.61
CA LEU A 115 3.88 29.80 13.70
C LEU A 115 4.52 29.81 12.32
N PHE A 116 3.95 29.08 11.36
CA PHE A 116 4.45 29.08 9.99
C PHE A 116 4.37 30.48 9.36
N ALA A 117 3.25 31.20 9.56
CA ALA A 117 3.09 32.58 9.10
C ALA A 117 4.12 33.53 9.74
N LEU A 118 4.46 33.34 11.01
CA LEU A 118 5.54 34.08 11.68
C LEU A 118 6.91 33.74 11.05
N ALA A 119 7.18 32.47 10.84
CA ALA A 119 8.48 32.01 10.35
C ALA A 119 8.82 32.59 8.97
N ILE A 120 7.87 32.60 8.02
CA ILE A 120 8.10 33.19 6.69
C ILE A 120 8.26 34.71 6.70
N ARG A 121 7.90 35.39 7.80
CA ARG A 121 8.13 36.84 7.98
C ARG A 121 9.53 37.14 8.53
N GLU A 122 10.05 36.22 9.34
CA GLU A 122 11.25 36.44 10.14
C GLU A 122 12.51 35.77 9.56
N ALA A 123 12.35 34.76 8.68
CA ALA A 123 13.45 34.04 8.05
C ALA A 123 13.25 33.92 6.52
N ASP A 124 14.35 33.73 5.79
CA ASP A 124 14.32 33.51 4.35
C ASP A 124 14.04 32.03 4.04
N PHE A 125 12.89 31.74 3.45
CA PHE A 125 12.42 30.42 3.06
C PHE A 125 12.52 30.15 1.57
N THR A 126 13.10 31.08 0.79
CA THR A 126 13.14 30.98 -0.67
C THR A 126 13.73 29.64 -1.12
N GLN A 127 14.89 29.26 -0.57
CA GLN A 127 15.54 27.96 -0.91
C GLN A 127 14.67 26.75 -0.55
N ILE A 128 13.90 26.82 0.55
CA ILE A 128 13.01 25.75 0.98
C ILE A 128 11.86 25.59 -0.01
N PHE A 129 11.25 26.70 -0.43
CA PHE A 129 10.13 26.67 -1.36
C PHE A 129 10.54 26.33 -2.79
N GLU A 130 11.72 26.76 -3.22
CA GLU A 130 12.24 26.46 -4.56
C GLU A 130 12.78 25.02 -4.70
N HIS A 131 13.06 24.33 -3.58
CA HIS A 131 13.56 22.96 -3.64
C HIS A 131 12.48 22.00 -4.16
N PRO A 132 12.71 21.26 -5.26
CA PRO A 132 11.67 20.45 -5.92
C PRO A 132 11.17 19.28 -5.05
N GLY A 133 12.01 18.72 -4.20
CA GLY A 133 11.68 17.60 -3.32
C GLY A 133 11.03 17.98 -1.98
N VAL A 134 10.89 19.28 -1.66
CA VAL A 134 10.22 19.72 -0.43
C VAL A 134 8.71 19.65 -0.61
N LYS A 135 8.02 19.02 0.37
CA LYS A 135 6.57 19.07 0.55
C LYS A 135 6.24 19.59 1.94
N LEU A 136 5.29 20.51 2.01
CA LEU A 136 4.87 21.19 3.22
C LEU A 136 3.48 20.73 3.63
N PHE A 137 3.33 20.31 4.88
CA PHE A 137 2.08 19.87 5.47
C PHE A 137 1.83 20.69 6.74
N VAL A 138 1.01 21.74 6.60
CA VAL A 138 0.72 22.67 7.70
C VAL A 138 -0.69 22.45 8.21
N ASP A 139 -0.83 22.15 9.51
CA ASP A 139 -2.11 21.88 10.18
C ASP A 139 -2.88 20.73 9.51
N THR A 140 -2.17 19.63 9.31
CA THR A 140 -2.68 18.44 8.63
C THR A 140 -3.57 17.62 9.56
N ASP A 141 -4.70 17.14 9.04
CA ASP A 141 -5.49 16.11 9.72
C ASP A 141 -4.69 14.80 9.76
N LEU A 142 -4.55 14.24 10.95
CA LEU A 142 -3.77 13.00 11.14
C LEU A 142 -4.38 11.79 10.42
N ARG A 143 -5.66 11.85 10.03
CA ARG A 143 -6.34 10.83 9.21
C ARG A 143 -5.83 10.79 7.77
N ASP A 144 -5.29 11.90 7.26
CA ASP A 144 -4.85 12.04 5.87
C ASP A 144 -3.37 11.67 5.68
N VAL A 145 -2.61 11.40 6.74
CA VAL A 145 -1.16 11.16 6.69
C VAL A 145 -0.78 10.07 5.69
N SER A 146 -1.49 8.95 5.68
CA SER A 146 -1.23 7.86 4.73
C SER A 146 -1.46 8.28 3.27
N HIS A 147 -2.48 9.10 3.01
CA HIS A 147 -2.75 9.64 1.67
C HIS A 147 -1.65 10.62 1.21
N LEU A 148 -1.16 11.45 2.13
CA LEU A 148 -0.07 12.40 1.84
C LEU A 148 1.27 11.72 1.55
N LEU A 149 1.53 10.57 2.18
CA LEU A 149 2.75 9.78 1.99
C LEU A 149 2.69 8.87 0.75
N GLU A 150 1.49 8.52 0.27
CA GLU A 150 1.28 7.54 -0.81
C GLU A 150 2.06 7.84 -2.11
N PRO A 151 2.16 9.10 -2.60
CA PRO A 151 2.89 9.39 -3.84
C PRO A 151 4.38 9.04 -3.80
N GLU A 152 4.97 9.02 -2.61
CA GLU A 152 6.39 8.69 -2.39
C GLU A 152 6.56 7.40 -1.58
N ARG A 153 5.50 6.58 -1.45
CA ARG A 153 5.49 5.35 -0.65
C ARG A 153 6.68 4.47 -0.95
N THR A 154 6.88 4.17 -2.21
CA THR A 154 7.97 3.29 -2.68
C THR A 154 9.32 3.83 -2.27
N ASN A 155 9.58 5.10 -2.57
CA ASN A 155 10.85 5.75 -2.27
C ASN A 155 11.17 5.73 -0.76
N PHE A 156 10.24 6.15 0.09
CA PHE A 156 10.44 6.17 1.55
C PHE A 156 10.45 4.77 2.18
N THR A 157 9.82 3.79 1.56
CA THR A 157 9.79 2.43 2.10
C THR A 157 11.05 1.66 1.77
N LEU A 158 11.63 1.91 0.61
CA LEU A 158 12.84 1.25 0.11
C LEU A 158 14.12 1.88 0.63
N ASN A 159 14.14 3.20 0.65
CA ASN A 159 15.27 3.94 1.16
C ASN A 159 15.01 4.28 2.62
N GLU A 160 16.06 4.18 3.42
CA GLU A 160 15.98 4.68 4.79
C GLU A 160 15.66 6.18 4.78
N TYR A 161 14.91 6.64 5.77
CA TYR A 161 14.63 8.05 5.94
C TYR A 161 15.15 8.56 7.28
N CYS A 162 15.62 9.78 7.31
CA CYS A 162 15.96 10.48 8.54
C CYS A 162 14.72 11.16 9.11
N LEU A 163 14.31 10.75 10.31
CA LEU A 163 13.28 11.45 11.07
C LEU A 163 13.93 12.53 11.94
N ILE A 164 13.70 13.76 11.59
CA ILE A 164 14.29 14.93 12.23
C ILE A 164 13.19 15.70 12.96
N SER A 165 13.43 16.15 14.17
CA SER A 165 12.45 16.88 14.96
C SER A 165 13.04 18.16 15.56
N GLN A 166 12.25 19.24 15.54
CA GLN A 166 12.50 20.38 16.41
C GLN A 166 11.96 20.05 17.80
N LYS A 167 12.87 19.57 18.66
CA LYS A 167 12.55 18.92 19.92
C LYS A 167 11.59 19.74 20.80
N ALA A 168 11.84 21.03 20.95
CA ALA A 168 11.03 21.89 21.80
C ALA A 168 9.59 22.10 21.27
N LEU A 169 9.39 22.12 19.94
CA LEU A 169 8.07 22.18 19.31
C LEU A 169 7.32 20.86 19.45
N VAL A 170 8.02 19.75 19.26
CA VAL A 170 7.44 18.40 19.39
C VAL A 170 7.02 18.13 20.83
N GLU A 171 7.85 18.44 21.81
CA GLU A 171 7.52 18.29 23.23
C GLU A 171 6.30 19.13 23.63
N LYS A 172 6.20 20.35 23.10
CA LYS A 172 5.06 21.23 23.39
C LYS A 172 3.74 20.73 22.80
N ASN A 173 3.79 20.14 21.62
CA ASN A 173 2.63 19.60 20.91
C ASN A 173 2.67 18.06 20.85
N PHE A 174 3.06 17.44 21.96
CA PHE A 174 3.34 16.01 22.04
C PHE A 174 2.15 15.14 21.60
N GLU A 175 0.92 15.52 21.94
CA GLU A 175 -0.28 14.79 21.53
C GLU A 175 -0.39 14.70 19.99
N TYR A 176 -0.18 15.80 19.29
CA TYR A 176 -0.22 15.83 17.84
C TYR A 176 0.96 15.08 17.21
N TYR A 177 2.19 15.46 17.55
CA TYR A 177 3.37 14.86 16.94
C TYR A 177 3.58 13.40 17.33
N GLY A 178 3.14 13.01 18.54
CA GLY A 178 3.19 11.61 18.99
C GLY A 178 2.23 10.71 18.20
N VAL A 179 1.04 11.19 17.87
CA VAL A 179 0.11 10.47 16.99
C VAL A 179 0.61 10.46 15.56
N LEU A 180 1.06 11.60 15.03
CA LEU A 180 1.65 11.72 13.69
C LEU A 180 2.81 10.72 13.50
N TYR A 181 3.73 10.64 14.46
CA TYR A 181 4.84 9.69 14.44
C TYR A 181 4.35 8.23 14.33
N LYS A 182 3.35 7.87 15.16
CA LYS A 182 2.78 6.52 15.13
C LYS A 182 2.09 6.19 13.80
N GLU A 183 1.37 7.16 13.20
CA GLU A 183 0.74 6.95 11.90
C GLU A 183 1.78 6.82 10.77
N ILE A 184 2.86 7.61 10.81
CA ILE A 184 3.98 7.47 9.86
C ILE A 184 4.66 6.11 10.00
N GLU A 185 5.00 5.67 11.23
CA GLU A 185 5.63 4.37 11.45
C GLU A 185 4.72 3.21 11.04
N LYS A 186 3.44 3.28 11.39
CA LYS A 186 2.45 2.29 11.01
C LYS A 186 2.36 2.18 9.48
N TYR A 187 2.25 3.32 8.78
CA TYR A 187 2.18 3.38 7.33
C TYR A 187 3.38 2.70 6.66
N PHE A 188 4.61 3.03 7.08
CA PHE A 188 5.81 2.40 6.50
C PHE A 188 5.97 0.94 6.88
N LYS A 189 5.57 0.53 8.09
CA LYS A 189 5.56 -0.88 8.47
C LYS A 189 4.60 -1.70 7.59
N GLU A 190 3.39 -1.22 7.39
CA GLU A 190 2.40 -1.84 6.50
C GLU A 190 2.89 -1.86 5.05
N SER A 191 3.47 -0.76 4.58
CA SER A 191 4.06 -0.67 3.24
C SER A 191 5.18 -1.68 3.04
N ARG A 192 6.08 -1.88 4.00
CA ARG A 192 7.15 -2.89 3.92
C ARG A 192 6.61 -4.32 3.85
N ILE A 193 5.56 -4.63 4.60
CA ILE A 193 4.90 -5.95 4.54
C ILE A 193 4.29 -6.18 3.15
N ASN A 194 3.57 -5.19 2.63
CA ASN A 194 2.96 -5.27 1.31
C ASN A 194 4.00 -5.42 0.21
N LEU A 195 5.09 -4.66 0.27
CA LEU A 195 6.18 -4.72 -0.70
C LEU A 195 6.91 -6.07 -0.67
N LYS A 196 7.12 -6.65 0.52
CA LYS A 196 7.70 -8.00 0.63
C LYS A 196 6.80 -9.04 -0.03
N THR A 197 5.50 -8.97 0.18
CA THR A 197 4.54 -9.87 -0.47
C THR A 197 4.54 -9.69 -1.99
N GLN A 198 4.53 -8.45 -2.45
CA GLN A 198 4.60 -8.11 -3.88
C GLN A 198 5.90 -8.62 -4.51
N SER A 199 7.04 -8.43 -3.86
CA SER A 199 8.35 -8.91 -4.35
C SER A 199 8.41 -10.43 -4.52
N VAL A 200 7.80 -11.20 -3.60
CA VAL A 200 7.77 -12.66 -3.69
C VAL A 200 6.91 -13.14 -4.87
N HIS A 201 5.82 -12.45 -5.15
CA HIS A 201 4.85 -12.88 -6.18
C HIS A 201 4.96 -12.13 -7.51
N SER A 202 5.80 -11.11 -7.63
CA SER A 202 5.86 -10.23 -8.80
C SER A 202 5.99 -10.99 -10.12
N LYS A 203 6.93 -11.92 -10.22
CA LYS A 203 7.13 -12.72 -11.45
C LYS A 203 5.93 -13.60 -11.77
N VAL A 204 5.26 -14.13 -10.74
CA VAL A 204 4.03 -14.93 -10.90
C VAL A 204 2.88 -14.04 -11.36
N TYR A 205 2.74 -12.84 -10.80
CA TYR A 205 1.77 -11.84 -11.29
C TYR A 205 1.97 -11.56 -12.77
N TYR A 206 3.20 -11.26 -13.19
CA TYR A 206 3.50 -10.97 -14.61
C TYR A 206 3.14 -12.14 -15.51
N LYS A 207 3.61 -13.35 -15.16
CA LYS A 207 3.27 -14.58 -15.89
C LYS A 207 1.75 -14.74 -16.04
N ASN A 208 1.02 -14.60 -14.94
CA ASN A 208 -0.43 -14.81 -14.94
C ASN A 208 -1.17 -13.70 -15.70
N ILE A 209 -0.79 -12.42 -15.53
CA ILE A 209 -1.39 -11.29 -16.26
C ILE A 209 -1.25 -11.50 -17.78
N PHE A 210 -0.05 -11.84 -18.26
CA PHE A 210 0.14 -12.13 -19.69
C PHE A 210 -0.68 -13.35 -20.15
N SER A 211 -0.68 -14.43 -19.38
CA SER A 211 -1.38 -15.67 -19.72
C SER A 211 -2.90 -15.53 -19.69
N ASN A 212 -3.44 -14.56 -18.97
CA ASN A 212 -4.87 -14.33 -18.83
C ASN A 212 -5.47 -13.36 -19.87
N GLN A 213 -4.66 -12.73 -20.74
CA GLN A 213 -5.15 -11.68 -21.65
C GLN A 213 -6.32 -12.15 -22.53
N GLU A 214 -6.27 -13.36 -23.06
CA GLU A 214 -7.36 -13.94 -23.84
C GLU A 214 -8.65 -14.10 -23.01
N CYS A 215 -8.52 -14.66 -21.79
CA CYS A 215 -9.65 -14.83 -20.89
C CYS A 215 -10.24 -13.50 -20.43
N LEU A 216 -9.39 -12.50 -20.14
CA LEU A 216 -9.85 -11.17 -19.73
C LEU A 216 -10.62 -10.47 -20.83
N ARG A 217 -10.16 -10.56 -22.07
CA ARG A 217 -10.84 -9.98 -23.23
C ARG A 217 -12.21 -10.62 -23.46
N SER A 218 -12.31 -11.95 -23.30
CA SER A 218 -13.56 -12.69 -23.43
C SER A 218 -14.46 -12.66 -22.20
N SER A 219 -14.05 -12.02 -21.10
CA SER A 219 -14.83 -11.92 -19.87
C SER A 219 -15.49 -10.55 -19.73
N PRO A 220 -16.80 -10.48 -19.46
CA PRO A 220 -17.44 -9.23 -19.08
C PRO A 220 -16.81 -8.68 -17.79
N GLY A 221 -16.83 -7.35 -17.65
CA GLY A 221 -16.43 -6.68 -16.42
C GLY A 221 -17.56 -6.64 -15.40
N ILE A 222 -17.19 -6.45 -14.12
CA ILE A 222 -18.17 -6.24 -13.05
C ILE A 222 -18.82 -4.85 -13.09
N LYS A 223 -18.31 -3.91 -13.91
CA LYS A 223 -18.73 -2.49 -13.91
C LYS A 223 -20.24 -2.28 -14.01
N ASN A 224 -20.94 -3.13 -14.75
CA ASN A 224 -22.38 -3.03 -14.95
C ASN A 224 -23.22 -3.64 -13.82
N LEU A 225 -22.56 -4.27 -12.84
CA LEU A 225 -23.24 -4.86 -11.68
C LEU A 225 -23.37 -3.91 -10.50
N LYS A 226 -22.88 -2.67 -10.63
CA LYS A 226 -22.94 -1.71 -9.52
C LYS A 226 -24.39 -1.53 -9.09
N ASP A 227 -24.63 -1.65 -7.77
CA ASP A 227 -25.92 -1.50 -7.10
C ASP A 227 -27.04 -2.43 -7.59
N CYS A 228 -26.72 -3.51 -8.33
CA CYS A 228 -27.74 -4.38 -8.94
C CYS A 228 -28.47 -5.30 -7.92
N LEU A 229 -27.92 -5.49 -6.72
CA LEU A 229 -28.49 -6.31 -5.65
C LEU A 229 -28.80 -5.48 -4.38
N SER A 230 -29.25 -4.23 -4.55
CA SER A 230 -29.60 -3.37 -3.43
C SER A 230 -30.60 -4.05 -2.50
N ASP A 231 -30.33 -3.96 -1.19
CA ASP A 231 -31.14 -4.51 -0.10
C ASP A 231 -31.29 -6.05 -0.09
N ILE A 232 -30.49 -6.76 -0.89
CA ILE A 232 -30.43 -8.21 -0.85
C ILE A 232 -29.37 -8.64 0.16
N PRO A 233 -29.71 -9.51 1.13
CA PRO A 233 -28.72 -10.04 2.04
C PRO A 233 -27.67 -10.86 1.29
N ALA A 234 -26.39 -10.63 1.59
CA ALA A 234 -25.29 -11.44 1.07
C ALA A 234 -24.60 -12.19 2.20
N ILE A 235 -24.25 -13.46 1.96
CA ILE A 235 -23.38 -14.23 2.84
C ILE A 235 -22.04 -14.42 2.15
N ILE A 236 -20.96 -14.02 2.82
CA ILE A 236 -19.58 -14.29 2.41
C ILE A 236 -19.09 -15.50 3.19
N CYS A 237 -18.79 -16.57 2.46
CA CYS A 237 -18.31 -17.82 3.00
C CYS A 237 -16.79 -17.95 2.84
N SER A 238 -16.07 -17.93 3.95
CA SER A 238 -14.64 -18.22 4.04
C SER A 238 -14.40 -19.63 4.58
N ALA A 239 -13.19 -20.18 4.39
CA ALA A 239 -12.86 -21.56 4.69
C ALA A 239 -12.23 -21.76 6.08
N GLY A 240 -12.50 -20.88 7.04
CA GLY A 240 -12.02 -21.07 8.41
C GLY A 240 -12.69 -22.25 9.12
N PRO A 241 -12.09 -22.78 10.20
CA PRO A 241 -12.56 -23.98 10.89
C PRO A 241 -14.00 -23.90 11.42
N SER A 242 -14.48 -22.70 11.74
CA SER A 242 -15.86 -22.48 12.23
C SER A 242 -16.93 -22.79 11.19
N LEU A 243 -16.59 -22.79 9.89
CA LEU A 243 -17.51 -23.17 8.82
C LEU A 243 -18.10 -24.56 9.03
N ASP A 244 -17.35 -25.50 9.60
CA ASP A 244 -17.80 -26.85 9.89
C ASP A 244 -19.09 -26.87 10.74
N LYS A 245 -19.29 -25.89 11.63
CA LYS A 245 -20.48 -25.77 12.48
C LYS A 245 -21.69 -25.24 11.71
N ASN A 246 -21.44 -24.37 10.74
CA ASN A 246 -22.47 -23.54 10.08
C ASN A 246 -22.94 -24.11 8.74
N ILE A 247 -22.20 -25.03 8.15
CA ILE A 247 -22.40 -25.48 6.77
C ILE A 247 -23.78 -26.14 6.54
N GLN A 248 -24.31 -26.89 7.52
CA GLN A 248 -25.63 -27.54 7.39
C GLN A 248 -26.78 -26.52 7.49
N LEU A 249 -26.63 -25.52 8.36
CA LEU A 249 -27.61 -24.43 8.49
C LEU A 249 -27.62 -23.56 7.23
N LEU A 250 -26.45 -23.29 6.66
CA LEU A 250 -26.31 -22.58 5.38
C LEU A 250 -27.06 -23.32 4.27
N LYS A 251 -26.91 -24.64 4.19
CA LYS A 251 -27.59 -25.49 3.20
C LYS A 251 -29.12 -25.37 3.29
N SER A 252 -29.66 -25.49 4.50
CA SER A 252 -31.14 -25.47 4.72
C SER A 252 -31.77 -24.11 4.41
N SER A 253 -31.01 -23.03 4.43
CA SER A 253 -31.50 -21.65 4.26
C SER A 253 -31.12 -21.02 2.92
N ARG A 254 -30.60 -21.78 1.95
CA ARG A 254 -29.94 -21.31 0.73
C ARG A 254 -30.73 -20.32 -0.14
N LYS A 255 -32.04 -20.29 -0.05
CA LYS A 255 -32.90 -19.45 -0.89
C LYS A 255 -33.04 -18.00 -0.45
N GLY A 256 -32.58 -17.65 0.75
CA GLY A 256 -32.84 -16.35 1.38
C GLY A 256 -31.72 -15.30 1.23
N PHE A 257 -30.63 -15.62 0.57
CA PHE A 257 -29.46 -14.75 0.47
C PHE A 257 -28.65 -15.01 -0.80
N PHE A 258 -27.85 -14.03 -1.19
CA PHE A 258 -26.84 -14.15 -2.22
C PHE A 258 -25.55 -14.70 -1.59
N LEU A 259 -25.05 -15.82 -2.10
CA LEU A 259 -23.90 -16.53 -1.52
C LEU A 259 -22.62 -16.26 -2.33
N ILE A 260 -21.67 -15.60 -1.71
CA ILE A 260 -20.32 -15.34 -2.26
C ILE A 260 -19.33 -16.26 -1.53
N ALA A 261 -18.68 -17.14 -2.24
CA ALA A 261 -17.63 -18.00 -1.70
C ALA A 261 -16.24 -17.43 -2.02
N VAL A 262 -15.33 -17.44 -1.06
CA VAL A 262 -13.90 -17.33 -1.41
C VAL A 262 -13.44 -18.64 -2.05
N ALA A 263 -12.44 -18.61 -2.92
CA ALA A 263 -11.98 -19.79 -3.67
C ALA A 263 -11.76 -21.00 -2.76
N THR A 264 -11.08 -20.85 -1.62
CA THR A 264 -10.79 -21.94 -0.67
C THR A 264 -12.04 -22.56 -0.01
N ALA A 265 -13.18 -21.84 0.02
CA ALA A 265 -14.44 -22.34 0.55
C ALA A 265 -15.29 -23.08 -0.49
N LEU A 266 -14.96 -22.97 -1.79
CA LEU A 266 -15.73 -23.58 -2.86
C LEU A 266 -15.83 -25.10 -2.70
N LYS A 267 -14.69 -25.78 -2.52
CA LYS A 267 -14.62 -27.24 -2.37
C LYS A 267 -15.43 -27.76 -1.19
N PRO A 268 -15.30 -27.22 0.05
CA PRO A 268 -16.17 -27.57 1.18
C PRO A 268 -17.67 -27.37 0.91
N LEU A 269 -18.04 -26.28 0.25
CA LEU A 269 -19.44 -26.00 -0.11
C LEU A 269 -19.98 -27.05 -1.09
N LEU A 270 -19.27 -27.31 -2.18
CA LEU A 270 -19.68 -28.27 -3.20
C LEU A 270 -19.78 -29.69 -2.63
N HIS A 271 -18.84 -30.09 -1.76
CA HIS A 271 -18.87 -31.39 -1.09
C HIS A 271 -20.14 -31.57 -0.24
N ASN A 272 -20.66 -30.49 0.35
CA ASN A 272 -21.91 -30.50 1.09
C ASN A 272 -23.14 -30.23 0.21
N GLY A 273 -22.99 -30.20 -1.10
CA GLY A 273 -24.08 -29.96 -2.07
C GLY A 273 -24.63 -28.55 -2.03
N ILE A 274 -23.78 -27.56 -1.70
CA ILE A 274 -24.09 -26.14 -1.69
C ILE A 274 -23.39 -25.47 -2.87
N GLN A 275 -24.15 -24.93 -3.81
CA GLN A 275 -23.61 -24.13 -4.91
C GLN A 275 -23.67 -22.66 -4.52
N PRO A 276 -22.53 -21.92 -4.49
CA PRO A 276 -22.53 -20.48 -4.34
C PRO A 276 -23.04 -19.80 -5.62
N ASP A 277 -23.56 -18.57 -5.49
CA ASP A 277 -23.91 -17.74 -6.65
C ASP A 277 -22.65 -17.22 -7.32
N VAL A 278 -21.64 -16.87 -6.51
CA VAL A 278 -20.34 -16.38 -6.97
C VAL A 278 -19.22 -17.06 -6.18
N VAL A 279 -18.14 -17.38 -6.89
CA VAL A 279 -16.83 -17.67 -6.29
C VAL A 279 -15.84 -16.58 -6.69
N ILE A 280 -15.12 -16.02 -5.70
CA ILE A 280 -14.09 -15.00 -5.93
C ILE A 280 -12.70 -15.64 -5.79
N SER A 281 -11.84 -15.38 -6.79
CA SER A 281 -10.44 -15.79 -6.80
C SER A 281 -9.54 -14.63 -7.19
N ILE A 282 -8.50 -14.38 -6.39
CA ILE A 282 -7.49 -13.34 -6.64
C ILE A 282 -6.06 -13.83 -6.42
N ASP A 283 -5.89 -14.99 -5.79
CA ASP A 283 -4.60 -15.52 -5.38
C ASP A 283 -3.81 -15.99 -6.61
N PRO A 284 -2.55 -15.55 -6.79
CA PRO A 284 -1.71 -15.91 -7.93
C PRO A 284 -1.10 -17.31 -7.84
N ASP A 285 -1.15 -17.95 -6.67
CA ASP A 285 -0.53 -19.24 -6.43
C ASP A 285 -1.27 -20.38 -7.16
N GLU A 286 -0.52 -21.23 -7.83
CA GLU A 286 -1.07 -22.40 -8.54
C GLU A 286 -1.77 -23.39 -7.61
N LEU A 287 -1.42 -23.41 -6.31
CA LEU A 287 -2.14 -24.21 -5.32
C LEU A 287 -3.64 -23.85 -5.24
N THR A 288 -4.00 -22.63 -5.57
CA THR A 288 -5.41 -22.17 -5.56
C THR A 288 -6.27 -22.97 -6.54
N ILE A 289 -5.70 -23.53 -7.61
CA ILE A 289 -6.40 -24.38 -8.59
C ILE A 289 -7.08 -25.57 -7.87
N ARG A 290 -6.48 -26.12 -6.83
CA ARG A 290 -7.03 -27.25 -6.04
C ARG A 290 -8.34 -26.92 -5.33
N SER A 291 -8.65 -25.64 -5.15
CA SER A 291 -9.95 -25.19 -4.64
C SER A 291 -11.09 -25.55 -5.58
N PHE A 292 -10.79 -25.78 -6.85
CA PHE A 292 -11.74 -26.03 -7.94
C PHE A 292 -11.81 -27.51 -8.37
N ASP A 293 -11.08 -28.43 -7.71
CA ASP A 293 -10.97 -29.85 -8.11
C ASP A 293 -12.31 -30.56 -8.33
N PHE A 294 -13.35 -30.23 -7.57
CA PHE A 294 -14.67 -30.86 -7.70
C PHE A 294 -15.69 -30.00 -8.45
N PHE A 295 -15.27 -28.83 -8.90
CA PHE A 295 -16.16 -27.96 -9.64
C PHE A 295 -16.50 -28.60 -11.00
N ARG A 296 -17.79 -28.58 -11.35
CA ARG A 296 -18.31 -28.93 -12.68
C ARG A 296 -19.15 -27.77 -13.17
N ASP A 297 -18.95 -27.33 -14.38
CA ASP A 297 -19.72 -26.24 -14.99
C ASP A 297 -21.14 -26.68 -15.38
N SER A 298 -21.82 -27.29 -14.42
CA SER A 298 -23.22 -27.73 -14.54
C SER A 298 -24.20 -26.90 -13.72
N GLY A 299 -23.68 -25.87 -13.03
CA GLY A 299 -24.44 -25.06 -12.10
C GLY A 299 -24.50 -23.57 -12.48
N ASP A 300 -25.13 -22.78 -11.61
CA ASP A 300 -25.34 -21.34 -11.80
C ASP A 300 -24.24 -20.48 -11.13
N THR A 301 -23.10 -21.08 -10.75
CA THR A 301 -21.99 -20.37 -10.08
C THR A 301 -21.18 -19.54 -11.06
N TRP A 302 -20.99 -18.26 -10.76
CA TRP A 302 -20.12 -17.34 -11.49
C TRP A 302 -18.75 -17.25 -10.85
N LEU A 303 -17.70 -17.21 -11.68
CA LEU A 303 -16.36 -16.83 -11.25
C LEU A 303 -16.21 -15.31 -11.34
N VAL A 304 -15.77 -14.66 -10.25
CA VAL A 304 -15.28 -13.29 -10.24
C VAL A 304 -13.78 -13.32 -9.97
N TYR A 305 -12.98 -12.77 -10.89
CA TYR A 305 -11.53 -12.91 -10.83
C TYR A 305 -10.79 -11.68 -11.33
N ASN A 306 -9.52 -11.55 -11.00
CA ASN A 306 -8.61 -10.56 -11.57
C ASN A 306 -7.51 -11.22 -12.43
N ALA A 307 -6.70 -10.40 -13.09
CA ALA A 307 -5.64 -10.84 -13.98
C ALA A 307 -4.54 -11.70 -13.30
N ALA A 308 -4.43 -11.68 -11.98
CA ALA A 308 -3.33 -12.35 -11.26
C ALA A 308 -3.54 -13.86 -11.06
N VAL A 309 -4.77 -14.37 -11.15
CA VAL A 309 -5.04 -15.79 -10.89
C VAL A 309 -4.35 -16.70 -11.93
N PRO A 310 -4.03 -17.98 -11.59
CA PRO A 310 -3.59 -18.97 -12.56
C PRO A 310 -4.56 -19.07 -13.74
N ASN A 311 -4.05 -19.08 -14.97
CA ASN A 311 -4.87 -19.01 -16.17
C ASN A 311 -5.78 -20.24 -16.39
N THR A 312 -5.54 -21.32 -15.67
CA THR A 312 -6.40 -22.49 -15.65
C THR A 312 -7.75 -22.23 -14.98
N ILE A 313 -7.78 -21.33 -13.95
CA ILE A 313 -9.01 -21.03 -13.21
C ILE A 313 -10.11 -20.43 -14.10
N PRO A 314 -9.89 -19.32 -14.84
CA PRO A 314 -10.95 -18.79 -15.71
C PRO A 314 -11.32 -19.72 -16.86
N LYS A 315 -10.49 -20.70 -17.22
CA LYS A 315 -10.81 -21.73 -18.23
C LYS A 315 -11.75 -22.81 -17.71
N ILE A 316 -11.77 -23.03 -16.38
CA ILE A 316 -12.76 -23.93 -15.73
C ILE A 316 -14.18 -23.37 -15.87
N PHE A 317 -14.33 -22.06 -16.05
CA PHE A 317 -15.59 -21.36 -16.23
C PHE A 317 -15.70 -20.82 -17.66
N PRO A 318 -16.11 -21.63 -18.66
CA PRO A 318 -16.12 -21.20 -20.05
C PRO A 318 -17.07 -20.02 -20.30
N THR A 319 -18.24 -20.00 -19.65
CA THR A 319 -19.30 -19.01 -19.91
C THR A 319 -19.63 -18.10 -18.73
N ARG A 320 -19.48 -18.59 -17.48
CA ARG A 320 -19.88 -17.87 -16.27
C ARG A 320 -18.68 -17.31 -15.52
N LYS A 321 -18.00 -16.34 -16.10
CA LYS A 321 -16.88 -15.64 -15.51
C LYS A 321 -16.96 -14.15 -15.76
N MET A 322 -16.52 -13.36 -14.79
CA MET A 322 -16.43 -11.90 -14.83
C MET A 322 -15.10 -11.46 -14.29
N ALA A 323 -14.50 -10.45 -14.92
CA ALA A 323 -13.24 -9.90 -14.48
C ALA A 323 -13.43 -8.56 -13.76
N PHE A 324 -12.49 -8.24 -12.87
CA PHE A 324 -12.34 -6.90 -12.30
C PHE A 324 -10.87 -6.43 -12.39
N ASP A 325 -10.70 -5.12 -12.35
CA ASP A 325 -9.40 -4.49 -12.55
C ASP A 325 -8.45 -4.77 -11.38
N LEU A 326 -7.23 -5.17 -11.71
CA LEU A 326 -6.16 -5.39 -10.75
C LEU A 326 -5.31 -4.11 -10.63
N ASP A 327 -5.03 -3.68 -9.39
CA ASP A 327 -4.22 -2.50 -9.09
C ASP A 327 -2.71 -2.81 -9.15
N VAL A 328 -2.23 -3.23 -10.32
CA VAL A 328 -0.83 -3.50 -10.67
C VAL A 328 -0.51 -2.78 -11.97
N HIS A 329 0.68 -2.18 -12.11
CA HIS A 329 1.00 -1.32 -13.26
C HIS A 329 0.90 -2.06 -14.60
N LEU A 330 1.34 -3.32 -14.68
CA LEU A 330 1.19 -4.12 -15.89
C LEU A 330 -0.28 -4.34 -16.26
N ALA A 331 -1.14 -4.67 -15.30
CA ALA A 331 -2.57 -4.84 -15.55
C ALA A 331 -3.21 -3.52 -16.01
N LYS A 332 -2.85 -2.39 -15.38
CA LYS A 332 -3.30 -1.05 -15.78
C LYS A 332 -2.83 -0.71 -17.20
N TRP A 333 -1.61 -1.11 -17.54
CA TRP A 333 -1.09 -0.90 -18.89
C TRP A 333 -1.93 -1.64 -19.93
N PHE A 334 -2.28 -2.91 -19.70
CA PHE A 334 -3.20 -3.64 -20.57
C PHE A 334 -4.61 -3.02 -20.63
N ASN A 335 -5.10 -2.52 -19.49
CA ASN A 335 -6.44 -1.92 -19.41
C ASN A 335 -6.56 -0.59 -20.18
N LYS A 336 -5.44 0.08 -20.51
CA LYS A 336 -5.47 1.24 -21.42
C LYS A 336 -5.94 0.88 -22.83
N HIS A 337 -5.75 -0.39 -23.24
CA HIS A 337 -6.05 -0.93 -24.56
C HIS A 337 -7.26 -1.89 -24.52
N SER A 338 -8.10 -1.79 -23.50
CA SER A 338 -9.30 -2.61 -23.36
C SER A 338 -10.34 -1.90 -22.51
N ASP A 339 -11.58 -2.35 -22.60
CA ASP A 339 -12.65 -1.88 -21.72
C ASP A 339 -12.32 -2.11 -20.24
N ALA A 340 -12.48 -1.06 -19.41
CA ALA A 340 -12.39 -1.17 -17.97
C ALA A 340 -13.38 -2.21 -17.44
N LYS A 341 -12.88 -3.14 -16.63
CA LYS A 341 -13.69 -4.23 -16.08
C LYS A 341 -14.45 -3.82 -14.82
N GLY A 342 -14.07 -2.72 -14.19
CA GLY A 342 -14.57 -2.24 -12.89
C GLY A 342 -13.63 -2.61 -11.76
N SER A 343 -13.55 -1.72 -10.76
CA SER A 343 -12.61 -1.86 -9.65
C SER A 343 -13.33 -2.20 -8.35
N LEU A 344 -12.73 -3.09 -7.56
CA LEU A 344 -13.12 -3.38 -6.18
C LEU A 344 -12.28 -2.59 -5.16
N GLY A 345 -11.49 -1.62 -5.63
CA GLY A 345 -10.59 -0.87 -4.77
C GLY A 345 -9.39 -1.70 -4.27
N LYS A 346 -8.73 -1.22 -3.22
CA LYS A 346 -7.59 -1.93 -2.62
C LYS A 346 -8.10 -3.16 -1.85
N THR A 347 -7.58 -4.33 -2.18
CA THR A 347 -7.91 -5.60 -1.55
C THR A 347 -6.64 -6.24 -0.99
N SER A 348 -6.73 -6.85 0.20
CA SER A 348 -5.59 -7.48 0.87
C SER A 348 -5.77 -8.98 1.09
N SER A 349 -6.97 -9.47 0.89
CA SER A 349 -7.30 -10.90 0.96
C SER A 349 -8.50 -11.20 0.09
N VAL A 350 -8.70 -12.48 -0.27
CA VAL A 350 -9.87 -12.93 -1.06
C VAL A 350 -11.18 -12.57 -0.34
N ALA A 351 -11.23 -12.73 0.99
CA ALA A 351 -12.42 -12.39 1.77
C ALA A 351 -12.71 -10.88 1.81
N HIS A 352 -11.68 -10.05 1.80
CA HIS A 352 -11.84 -8.60 1.68
C HIS A 352 -12.33 -8.22 0.27
N SER A 353 -11.83 -8.86 -0.79
CA SER A 353 -12.37 -8.69 -2.15
C SER A 353 -13.85 -9.11 -2.23
N ALA A 354 -14.25 -10.16 -1.50
CA ALA A 354 -15.63 -10.59 -1.43
C ALA A 354 -16.53 -9.57 -0.72
N LEU A 355 -16.03 -8.93 0.35
CA LEU A 355 -16.75 -7.84 1.01
C LEU A 355 -16.92 -6.65 0.07
N ASN A 356 -15.85 -6.18 -0.56
CA ASN A 356 -15.90 -5.06 -1.51
C ASN A 356 -16.83 -5.38 -2.69
N PHE A 357 -16.87 -6.63 -3.16
CA PHE A 357 -17.79 -7.05 -4.21
C PHE A 357 -19.25 -7.03 -3.74
N ALA A 358 -19.55 -7.53 -2.54
CA ALA A 358 -20.90 -7.44 -1.97
C ALA A 358 -21.36 -5.98 -1.79
N GLU A 359 -20.46 -5.11 -1.35
CA GLU A 359 -20.71 -3.68 -1.25
C GLU A 359 -20.88 -2.99 -2.62
N PHE A 360 -20.10 -3.42 -3.62
CA PHE A 360 -20.24 -2.95 -5.00
C PHE A 360 -21.61 -3.29 -5.61
N LEU A 361 -22.14 -4.45 -5.24
CA LEU A 361 -23.50 -4.88 -5.62
C LEU A 361 -24.61 -4.19 -4.79
N ALA A 362 -24.24 -3.38 -3.78
CA ALA A 362 -25.12 -2.78 -2.78
C ALA A 362 -25.90 -3.79 -1.91
N CYS A 363 -25.33 -4.98 -1.69
CA CYS A 363 -25.94 -5.97 -0.80
C CYS A 363 -26.04 -5.45 0.65
N SER A 364 -27.16 -5.70 1.31
CA SER A 364 -27.39 -5.32 2.71
C SER A 364 -28.41 -6.25 3.39
N PRO A 365 -28.12 -6.79 4.58
CA PRO A 365 -26.81 -6.79 5.23
C PRO A 365 -25.79 -7.72 4.54
N VAL A 366 -24.51 -7.52 4.84
CA VAL A 366 -23.45 -8.47 4.49
C VAL A 366 -23.09 -9.30 5.71
N ILE A 367 -23.13 -10.63 5.58
CA ILE A 367 -22.93 -11.57 6.68
C ILE A 367 -21.68 -12.41 6.40
N LEU A 368 -20.71 -12.40 7.31
CA LEU A 368 -19.49 -13.20 7.20
C LEU A 368 -19.65 -14.52 7.96
N ILE A 369 -19.23 -15.63 7.35
CA ILE A 369 -19.11 -16.96 7.99
C ILE A 369 -17.76 -17.58 7.65
N GLY A 370 -17.23 -18.40 8.56
CA GLY A 370 -15.92 -19.03 8.35
C GLY A 370 -14.73 -18.06 8.31
N GLN A 371 -14.91 -16.83 8.78
CA GLN A 371 -13.85 -15.79 8.79
C GLN A 371 -13.19 -15.72 10.17
N ASP A 372 -12.56 -16.81 10.59
CA ASP A 372 -12.02 -17.00 11.95
C ASP A 372 -10.88 -16.05 12.31
N LEU A 373 -9.99 -15.73 11.37
CA LEU A 373 -8.76 -14.94 11.59
C LEU A 373 -7.93 -15.46 12.78
N SER A 374 -8.01 -16.77 13.03
CA SER A 374 -7.31 -17.46 14.10
C SER A 374 -7.29 -18.97 13.86
N PHE A 375 -6.50 -19.65 14.65
CA PHE A 375 -6.48 -21.11 14.67
C PHE A 375 -7.49 -21.64 15.69
N GLN A 376 -8.44 -22.46 15.23
CA GLN A 376 -9.34 -23.19 16.11
C GLN A 376 -8.79 -24.60 16.35
N ASN A 377 -8.43 -24.91 17.60
CA ASN A 377 -7.75 -26.17 17.94
C ASN A 377 -6.51 -26.44 17.04
N GLN A 378 -5.70 -25.39 16.82
CA GLN A 378 -4.50 -25.42 15.96
C GLN A 378 -4.81 -25.74 14.47
N ARG A 379 -6.06 -25.67 14.05
CA ARG A 379 -6.48 -25.78 12.65
C ARG A 379 -6.67 -24.41 12.04
N LEU A 380 -6.25 -24.26 10.79
CA LEU A 380 -6.38 -23.02 10.02
C LEU A 380 -7.60 -23.04 9.11
N HIS A 381 -7.97 -24.20 8.59
CA HIS A 381 -9.04 -24.36 7.61
C HIS A 381 -10.07 -25.40 8.06
N CYS A 382 -11.30 -25.27 7.52
CA CYS A 382 -12.40 -26.20 7.71
C CYS A 382 -12.10 -27.58 7.08
N ASN A 383 -12.90 -28.58 7.44
CA ASN A 383 -12.88 -29.87 6.81
C ASN A 383 -13.17 -29.75 5.29
N GLN A 384 -12.66 -30.70 4.51
CA GLN A 384 -12.87 -30.78 3.05
C GLN A 384 -12.24 -29.61 2.25
N SER A 385 -11.54 -28.67 2.89
CA SER A 385 -10.63 -27.79 2.19
C SER A 385 -9.43 -28.58 1.66
N PHE A 386 -8.83 -28.17 0.56
CA PHE A 386 -7.65 -28.86 0.05
C PHE A 386 -6.47 -28.86 1.05
N TYR A 387 -6.36 -27.81 1.87
CA TYR A 387 -5.36 -27.77 2.96
C TYR A 387 -5.60 -28.82 4.05
N PHE A 388 -6.86 -29.14 4.33
CA PHE A 388 -7.21 -30.20 5.26
C PHE A 388 -6.91 -31.57 4.66
N GLU A 389 -7.21 -31.78 3.38
CA GLU A 389 -6.90 -33.03 2.66
C GLU A 389 -5.41 -33.32 2.66
N ASP A 390 -4.56 -32.30 2.47
CA ASP A 390 -3.10 -32.48 2.58
C ASP A 390 -2.68 -33.00 3.96
N SER A 391 -3.39 -32.59 5.01
CA SER A 391 -3.13 -33.14 6.34
C SER A 391 -3.62 -34.55 6.49
N ILE A 392 -4.82 -34.87 5.98
CA ILE A 392 -5.40 -36.22 6.03
C ILE A 392 -4.53 -37.24 5.28
N ASN A 393 -4.02 -36.88 4.12
CA ASN A 393 -3.15 -37.74 3.31
C ASN A 393 -1.83 -38.11 4.01
N LEU A 394 -1.40 -37.34 5.00
CA LEU A 394 -0.20 -37.57 5.80
C LEU A 394 -0.47 -38.31 7.12
N VAL A 395 -1.75 -38.55 7.46
CA VAL A 395 -2.13 -39.23 8.70
C VAL A 395 -1.64 -40.68 8.69
N SER A 396 -0.99 -41.08 9.76
CA SER A 396 -0.51 -42.43 10.00
C SER A 396 -0.54 -42.74 11.50
N ARG A 397 -0.20 -43.96 11.87
CA ARG A 397 -0.06 -44.35 13.29
C ARG A 397 0.91 -43.46 14.06
N PHE A 398 1.96 -42.97 13.39
CA PHE A 398 2.99 -42.11 14.00
C PHE A 398 2.74 -40.63 13.83
N ASN A 399 1.87 -40.24 12.88
CA ASN A 399 1.53 -38.87 12.58
C ASN A 399 0.00 -38.66 12.66
N PRO A 400 -0.59 -38.64 13.85
CA PRO A 400 -2.02 -38.37 13.99
C PRO A 400 -2.35 -36.93 13.60
N LEU A 401 -3.58 -36.69 13.15
CA LEU A 401 -4.03 -35.42 12.61
C LEU A 401 -3.74 -34.22 13.55
N TYR A 402 -3.95 -34.37 14.86
CA TYR A 402 -3.68 -33.31 15.83
C TYR A 402 -2.21 -32.91 15.86
N TYR A 403 -1.30 -33.89 15.70
CA TYR A 403 0.14 -33.62 15.64
C TYR A 403 0.53 -32.86 14.37
N LEU A 404 -0.03 -33.27 13.22
CA LEU A 404 0.19 -32.56 11.95
C LEU A 404 -0.33 -31.11 12.00
N ASN A 405 -1.50 -30.90 12.58
CA ASN A 405 -2.04 -29.56 12.78
C ASN A 405 -1.13 -28.72 13.71
N ARG A 406 -0.64 -29.32 14.79
CA ARG A 406 0.30 -28.67 15.71
C ARG A 406 1.61 -28.30 15.02
N LEU A 407 2.17 -29.17 14.19
CA LEU A 407 3.39 -28.86 13.43
C LEU A 407 3.16 -27.70 12.47
N LYS A 408 2.06 -27.72 11.71
CA LYS A 408 1.69 -26.60 10.82
C LYS A 408 1.54 -25.30 11.60
N TYR A 409 0.90 -25.32 12.76
CA TYR A 409 0.75 -24.17 13.63
C TYR A 409 2.11 -23.64 14.09
N LEU A 410 2.98 -24.50 14.61
CA LEU A 410 4.30 -24.10 15.11
C LEU A 410 5.23 -23.60 14.00
N ASN A 411 5.06 -24.04 12.75
CA ASN A 411 5.85 -23.57 11.61
C ASN A 411 5.65 -22.06 11.30
N PHE A 412 4.59 -21.42 11.82
CA PHE A 412 4.46 -19.97 11.72
C PHE A 412 5.48 -19.22 12.59
N GLY A 413 6.08 -19.89 13.59
CA GLY A 413 7.19 -19.37 14.39
C GLY A 413 6.95 -17.96 14.92
N PRO A 414 7.85 -16.99 14.66
CA PRO A 414 7.73 -15.62 15.19
C PRO A 414 6.54 -14.83 14.62
N ASN A 415 5.86 -15.32 13.60
CA ASN A 415 4.65 -14.69 13.07
C ASN A 415 3.39 -15.03 13.87
N LEU A 416 3.47 -15.99 14.82
CA LEU A 416 2.36 -16.33 15.71
C LEU A 416 2.08 -15.16 16.68
N THR A 417 0.80 -14.91 16.87
CA THR A 417 0.27 -13.94 17.85
C THR A 417 -0.82 -14.61 18.69
N GLU A 418 -1.04 -14.10 19.90
CA GLU A 418 -2.13 -14.53 20.75
C GLU A 418 -3.24 -13.48 20.77
N ARG A 419 -4.48 -13.94 20.67
CA ARG A 419 -5.67 -13.07 20.64
C ARG A 419 -6.77 -13.67 21.50
N ILE A 420 -7.77 -12.86 21.80
CA ILE A 420 -8.98 -13.29 22.47
C ILE A 420 -10.07 -13.45 21.40
N ASP A 421 -10.71 -14.61 21.39
CA ASP A 421 -11.81 -14.91 20.48
C ASP A 421 -13.14 -14.26 20.94
N ILE A 422 -14.21 -14.45 20.13
CA ILE A 422 -15.54 -13.91 20.45
C ILE A 422 -16.16 -14.50 21.74
N PHE A 423 -15.60 -15.59 22.26
CA PHE A 423 -16.07 -16.24 23.50
C PHE A 423 -15.21 -15.89 24.71
N GLY A 424 -14.20 -15.03 24.55
CA GLY A 424 -13.26 -14.67 25.62
C GLY A 424 -12.12 -15.66 25.83
N CYS A 425 -11.96 -16.66 24.95
CA CYS A 425 -10.90 -17.65 25.02
C CYS A 425 -9.63 -17.18 24.29
N GLN A 426 -8.47 -17.58 24.83
CA GLN A 426 -7.19 -17.32 24.17
C GLN A 426 -7.00 -18.24 22.97
N VAL A 427 -6.72 -17.66 21.80
CA VAL A 427 -6.50 -18.38 20.55
C VAL A 427 -5.25 -17.88 19.84
N GLY A 428 -4.60 -18.78 19.10
CA GLY A 428 -3.51 -18.40 18.23
C GLY A 428 -3.99 -17.67 16.97
N SER A 429 -3.23 -16.69 16.53
CA SER A 429 -3.42 -15.98 15.27
C SER A 429 -2.05 -15.74 14.62
N THR A 430 -1.99 -14.95 13.56
CA THR A 430 -0.73 -14.53 12.93
C THR A 430 -0.72 -13.03 12.65
N LEU A 431 0.49 -12.47 12.44
CA LEU A 431 0.63 -11.07 12.04
C LEU A 431 -0.15 -10.75 10.76
N ALA A 432 -0.21 -11.69 9.81
CA ALA A 432 -0.98 -11.52 8.57
C ALA A 432 -2.50 -11.46 8.84
N MET A 433 -3.02 -12.37 9.68
CA MET A 433 -4.44 -12.37 10.08
C MET A 433 -4.82 -11.11 10.86
N ASP A 434 -3.90 -10.61 11.71
CA ASP A 434 -4.09 -9.34 12.41
C ASP A 434 -4.16 -8.16 11.45
N SER A 435 -3.32 -8.15 10.42
CA SER A 435 -3.37 -7.16 9.35
C SER A 435 -4.71 -7.23 8.60
N TYR A 436 -5.16 -8.42 8.21
CA TYR A 436 -6.48 -8.58 7.57
C TYR A 436 -7.62 -8.09 8.45
N ARG A 437 -7.59 -8.39 9.76
CA ARG A 437 -8.58 -7.92 10.73
C ARG A 437 -8.63 -6.39 10.82
N GLN A 438 -7.46 -5.73 10.82
CA GLN A 438 -7.37 -4.28 10.82
C GLN A 438 -7.94 -3.68 9.53
N ILE A 439 -7.63 -4.27 8.38
CA ILE A 439 -8.14 -3.82 7.08
C ILE A 439 -9.66 -3.96 7.03
N PHE A 440 -10.22 -5.09 7.44
CA PHE A 440 -11.68 -5.22 7.59
C PHE A 440 -12.26 -4.09 8.44
N SER A 441 -11.66 -3.82 9.61
CA SER A 441 -12.16 -2.77 10.52
C SER A 441 -12.07 -1.36 9.95
N SER A 442 -11.05 -1.06 9.13
CA SER A 442 -10.83 0.26 8.56
C SER A 442 -11.62 0.51 7.27
N SER A 443 -12.01 -0.56 6.56
CA SER A 443 -12.76 -0.46 5.30
C SER A 443 -14.29 -0.48 5.49
N LEU A 444 -14.78 -0.71 6.71
CA LEU A 444 -16.21 -0.72 6.97
C LEU A 444 -16.84 0.66 6.76
N ASP A 445 -17.84 0.72 5.89
CA ASP A 445 -18.73 1.86 5.80
C ASP A 445 -19.73 1.81 6.96
N THR A 446 -19.68 2.81 7.84
CA THR A 446 -20.56 2.90 9.02
C THR A 446 -22.06 3.02 8.68
N SER A 447 -22.38 3.35 7.43
CA SER A 447 -23.77 3.40 6.94
C SER A 447 -24.31 2.00 6.58
N LYS A 448 -23.45 0.99 6.44
CA LYS A 448 -23.82 -0.36 6.03
C LYS A 448 -23.79 -1.35 7.19
N THR A 449 -24.70 -2.31 7.17
CA THR A 449 -24.77 -3.35 8.19
C THR A 449 -23.92 -4.55 7.77
N VAL A 450 -22.77 -4.73 8.46
CA VAL A 450 -21.92 -5.93 8.30
C VAL A 450 -21.97 -6.75 9.59
N ILE A 451 -22.30 -8.03 9.46
CA ILE A 451 -22.50 -8.97 10.56
C ILE A 451 -21.41 -10.06 10.51
N ASN A 452 -20.75 -10.28 11.62
CA ASN A 452 -19.87 -11.42 11.80
C ASN A 452 -20.66 -12.59 12.41
N ALA A 453 -21.04 -13.56 11.58
CA ALA A 453 -21.73 -14.78 11.98
C ALA A 453 -20.81 -16.01 11.91
N THR A 454 -19.51 -15.81 12.09
CA THR A 454 -18.48 -16.87 12.06
C THR A 454 -18.66 -17.88 13.20
N GLU A 455 -19.20 -17.45 14.34
CA GLU A 455 -19.38 -18.28 15.56
C GLU A 455 -18.06 -18.91 16.05
N GLY A 456 -16.98 -18.17 15.90
CA GLY A 456 -15.62 -18.52 16.28
C GLY A 456 -14.67 -17.40 15.91
N GLY A 457 -13.37 -17.59 16.21
CA GLY A 457 -12.32 -16.69 15.80
C GLY A 457 -12.29 -15.34 16.52
N VAL A 458 -11.40 -14.48 16.05
CA VAL A 458 -11.15 -13.17 16.66
C VAL A 458 -12.18 -12.15 16.19
N PRO A 459 -12.78 -11.33 17.07
CA PRO A 459 -13.78 -10.35 16.69
C PRO A 459 -13.17 -9.26 15.79
N ILE A 460 -13.95 -8.78 14.82
CA ILE A 460 -13.60 -7.69 13.93
C ILE A 460 -14.28 -6.42 14.45
N LYS A 461 -13.47 -5.41 14.78
CA LYS A 461 -13.99 -4.15 15.33
C LYS A 461 -14.91 -3.46 14.30
N GLY A 462 -16.09 -3.04 14.77
CA GLY A 462 -17.09 -2.38 13.92
C GLY A 462 -18.15 -3.35 13.37
N MET A 463 -17.95 -4.67 13.45
CA MET A 463 -18.96 -5.66 13.06
C MET A 463 -19.77 -6.13 14.26
N LYS A 464 -21.08 -6.35 14.06
CA LYS A 464 -21.94 -6.98 15.05
C LYS A 464 -21.74 -8.49 15.02
N ASN A 465 -21.47 -9.11 16.17
CA ASN A 465 -21.40 -10.58 16.27
C ASN A 465 -22.82 -11.14 16.52
N LEU A 466 -23.27 -12.04 15.67
CA LEU A 466 -24.51 -12.82 15.81
C LEU A 466 -24.23 -14.29 15.51
N SER A 467 -25.09 -15.19 15.96
CA SER A 467 -25.08 -16.55 15.41
C SER A 467 -25.62 -16.54 13.97
N LEU A 468 -25.19 -17.50 13.15
CA LEU A 468 -25.75 -17.63 11.79
C LEU A 468 -27.26 -17.83 11.83
N ARG A 469 -27.77 -18.58 12.82
CA ARG A 469 -29.22 -18.79 13.02
C ARG A 469 -29.99 -17.48 13.22
N GLU A 470 -29.47 -16.59 14.06
CA GLU A 470 -30.08 -15.27 14.29
C GLU A 470 -29.98 -14.39 13.04
N ALA A 471 -28.81 -14.33 12.41
CA ALA A 471 -28.61 -13.55 11.19
C ALA A 471 -29.58 -13.99 10.07
N LEU A 472 -29.74 -15.29 9.85
CA LEU A 472 -30.70 -15.85 8.90
C LEU A 472 -32.16 -15.54 9.30
N HIS A 473 -32.49 -15.68 10.58
CA HIS A 473 -33.83 -15.42 11.07
C HIS A 473 -34.24 -13.96 10.89
N TYR A 474 -33.35 -13.02 11.14
CA TYR A 474 -33.69 -11.59 11.03
C TYR A 474 -33.62 -11.06 9.58
N HIS A 475 -32.73 -11.58 8.75
CA HIS A 475 -32.42 -10.93 7.48
C HIS A 475 -32.67 -11.77 6.23
N CYS A 476 -32.77 -13.11 6.32
CA CYS A 476 -32.80 -13.99 5.15
C CYS A 476 -34.10 -14.80 5.01
N ARG A 477 -35.24 -14.25 5.44
CA ARG A 477 -36.54 -14.98 5.43
C ARG A 477 -37.14 -15.12 4.03
N ASN A 478 -36.94 -14.15 3.18
CA ASN A 478 -37.58 -14.10 1.87
C ASN A 478 -36.72 -14.77 0.81
N SER A 479 -37.37 -15.52 -0.10
CA SER A 479 -36.65 -16.08 -1.23
C SER A 479 -36.24 -14.99 -2.22
N ILE A 480 -34.97 -14.95 -2.60
CA ILE A 480 -34.46 -14.03 -3.60
C ILE A 480 -34.54 -14.67 -5.00
N LYS A 481 -34.92 -13.89 -6.02
CA LYS A 481 -35.09 -14.36 -7.40
C LYS A 481 -34.15 -13.67 -8.41
N LYS A 482 -33.28 -12.76 -7.95
CA LYS A 482 -32.41 -11.99 -8.86
C LYS A 482 -31.24 -12.84 -9.34
N LYS A 483 -31.03 -12.86 -10.65
CA LYS A 483 -29.90 -13.53 -11.32
C LYS A 483 -28.97 -12.50 -11.92
N LEU A 484 -27.67 -12.71 -11.78
CA LEU A 484 -26.65 -11.79 -12.30
C LEU A 484 -26.68 -11.67 -13.83
N GLU A 485 -27.09 -12.72 -14.53
CA GLU A 485 -27.13 -12.74 -16.00
C GLU A 485 -27.91 -11.56 -16.61
N SER A 486 -28.96 -11.10 -15.93
CA SER A 486 -29.80 -10.00 -16.43
C SER A 486 -29.08 -8.63 -16.44
N PHE A 487 -27.94 -8.52 -15.78
CA PHE A 487 -27.17 -7.27 -15.65
C PHE A 487 -25.88 -7.29 -16.46
N ILE A 488 -25.53 -8.43 -17.06
CA ILE A 488 -24.30 -8.60 -17.81
C ILE A 488 -24.53 -8.17 -19.26
N ALA A 489 -23.85 -7.12 -19.68
CA ALA A 489 -23.91 -6.66 -21.05
C ALA A 489 -23.15 -7.62 -22.00
N PRO A 490 -23.62 -7.84 -23.23
CA PRO A 490 -22.84 -8.51 -24.25
C PRO A 490 -21.51 -7.80 -24.47
N MET A 491 -20.44 -8.56 -24.68
CA MET A 491 -19.14 -8.01 -25.01
C MET A 491 -19.02 -7.75 -26.51
N SER A 492 -18.51 -6.58 -26.90
CA SER A 492 -18.02 -6.27 -28.23
C SER A 492 -16.49 -6.35 -28.23
N LEU A 493 -15.93 -7.11 -29.16
CA LEU A 493 -14.48 -7.09 -29.44
C LEU A 493 -14.20 -5.91 -30.36
N GLU A 494 -13.49 -4.89 -29.88
CA GLU A 494 -13.05 -3.78 -30.70
C GLU A 494 -11.70 -4.15 -31.38
N ILE A 495 -11.69 -4.20 -32.70
CA ILE A 495 -10.49 -4.55 -33.50
C ILE A 495 -9.41 -3.46 -33.32
N ASP A 496 -9.82 -2.20 -33.30
CA ASP A 496 -8.91 -1.04 -33.16
C ASP A 496 -8.09 -1.09 -31.85
N ALA A 497 -8.68 -1.60 -30.77
CA ALA A 497 -7.98 -1.79 -29.49
C ALA A 497 -6.87 -2.87 -29.57
N LEU A 498 -6.96 -3.81 -30.51
CA LEU A 498 -5.92 -4.82 -30.74
C LEU A 498 -4.72 -4.25 -31.49
N GLU A 499 -4.95 -3.39 -32.46
CA GLU A 499 -3.89 -2.71 -33.23
C GLU A 499 -3.12 -1.76 -32.35
N ASP A 500 -3.81 -0.95 -31.53
CA ASP A 500 -3.19 -0.04 -30.54
C ASP A 500 -2.37 -0.80 -29.49
N LEU A 501 -2.86 -1.93 -28.98
CA LEU A 501 -2.10 -2.78 -28.06
C LEU A 501 -0.84 -3.35 -28.74
N HIS A 502 -0.93 -3.79 -30.00
CA HIS A 502 0.20 -4.32 -30.73
C HIS A 502 1.28 -3.25 -30.90
N GLU A 503 0.90 -2.04 -31.34
CA GLU A 503 1.83 -0.93 -31.51
C GLU A 503 2.50 -0.53 -30.19
N SER A 504 1.72 -0.43 -29.11
CA SER A 504 2.21 -0.12 -27.75
C SER A 504 3.16 -1.20 -27.23
N THR A 505 2.87 -2.48 -27.50
CA THR A 505 3.75 -3.60 -27.15
C THR A 505 5.08 -3.52 -27.89
N CYS A 506 5.04 -3.26 -29.21
CA CYS A 506 6.26 -3.10 -30.01
C CYS A 506 7.12 -1.91 -29.54
N ARG A 507 6.49 -0.80 -29.14
CA ARG A 507 7.20 0.35 -28.57
C ARG A 507 7.86 -0.01 -27.24
N LEU A 508 7.15 -0.67 -26.34
CA LEU A 508 7.67 -1.12 -25.04
C LEU A 508 8.86 -2.07 -25.23
N LEU A 509 8.76 -3.05 -26.11
CA LEU A 509 9.86 -3.98 -26.41
C LEU A 509 11.11 -3.26 -26.89
N ARG A 510 10.98 -2.35 -27.87
CA ARG A 510 12.13 -1.56 -28.37
C ARG A 510 12.81 -0.76 -27.24
N ASN A 511 12.05 -0.19 -26.32
CA ASN A 511 12.62 0.56 -25.20
C ASN A 511 13.31 -0.37 -24.20
N LEU A 512 12.76 -1.54 -23.91
CA LEU A 512 13.38 -2.55 -23.04
C LEU A 512 14.65 -3.13 -23.67
N GLU A 513 14.71 -3.32 -25.00
CA GLU A 513 15.91 -3.75 -25.73
C GLU A 513 17.03 -2.74 -25.58
N LYS A 514 16.77 -1.43 -25.76
CA LYS A 514 17.76 -0.37 -25.52
C LYS A 514 18.29 -0.38 -24.10
N ILE A 515 17.42 -0.49 -23.11
CA ILE A 515 17.83 -0.60 -21.70
C ILE A 515 18.71 -1.83 -21.47
N SER A 516 18.36 -2.96 -22.08
CA SER A 516 19.14 -4.20 -22.01
C SER A 516 20.53 -4.04 -22.63
N GLU A 517 20.65 -3.31 -23.75
CA GLU A 517 21.94 -3.01 -24.39
C GLU A 517 22.83 -2.16 -23.47
N GLU A 518 22.29 -1.11 -22.83
CA GLU A 518 23.01 -0.27 -21.86
C GLU A 518 23.46 -1.08 -20.64
N VAL A 519 22.59 -1.91 -20.07
CA VAL A 519 22.94 -2.80 -18.95
C VAL A 519 24.06 -3.77 -19.34
N ASN A 520 24.02 -4.33 -20.54
CA ASN A 520 25.06 -5.24 -21.02
C ASN A 520 26.40 -4.50 -21.29
N ALA A 521 26.38 -3.24 -21.74
CA ALA A 521 27.56 -2.41 -21.86
C ALA A 521 28.22 -2.19 -20.47
N ILE A 522 27.41 -1.84 -19.46
CA ILE A 522 27.88 -1.67 -18.08
C ILE A 522 28.47 -2.97 -17.52
N LYS A 523 27.82 -4.12 -17.73
CA LYS A 523 28.30 -5.42 -17.25
C LYS A 523 29.67 -5.82 -17.85
N LYS A 524 29.96 -5.40 -19.08
CA LYS A 524 31.25 -5.67 -19.72
C LYS A 524 32.42 -4.87 -19.12
N LEU A 525 32.10 -3.85 -18.31
CA LEU A 525 33.07 -3.00 -17.61
C LEU A 525 33.56 -3.62 -16.28
N GLN A 526 33.32 -4.91 -16.01
CA GLN A 526 33.87 -5.60 -14.83
C GLN A 526 35.42 -5.56 -14.87
N ILE A 527 35.99 -4.70 -14.03
CA ILE A 527 37.45 -4.45 -14.01
C ILE A 527 37.89 -4.43 -12.55
N ASP A 528 38.88 -5.25 -12.23
CA ASP A 528 39.44 -5.37 -10.88
C ASP A 528 40.15 -4.11 -10.38
N ALA A 529 40.58 -3.21 -11.29
CA ALA A 529 41.17 -1.91 -10.98
C ALA A 529 40.96 -0.92 -12.14
N PRO A 530 39.83 -0.22 -12.22
CA PRO A 530 39.50 0.63 -13.37
C PRO A 530 40.36 1.91 -13.42
N SER A 531 40.79 2.30 -14.62
CA SER A 531 41.41 3.63 -14.87
C SER A 531 40.38 4.75 -14.66
N ASN A 532 40.82 6.00 -14.48
CA ASN A 532 39.93 7.15 -14.33
C ASN A 532 38.96 7.32 -15.51
N ASP A 533 39.45 7.05 -16.75
CA ASP A 533 38.58 7.11 -17.94
C ASP A 533 37.50 6.05 -17.93
N GLN A 534 37.80 4.85 -17.41
CA GLN A 534 36.86 3.76 -17.28
C GLN A 534 35.82 4.03 -16.16
N LYS A 535 36.25 4.66 -15.06
CA LYS A 535 35.35 5.12 -14.00
C LYS A 535 34.36 6.18 -14.53
N GLN A 536 34.89 7.15 -15.30
CA GLN A 536 34.04 8.19 -15.91
C GLN A 536 33.04 7.60 -16.91
N TYR A 537 33.50 6.70 -17.77
CA TYR A 537 32.67 5.98 -18.72
C TYR A 537 31.55 5.19 -18.03
N PHE A 538 31.85 4.49 -16.93
CA PHE A 538 30.88 3.80 -16.10
C PHE A 538 29.81 4.76 -15.55
N VAL A 539 30.24 5.89 -14.98
CA VAL A 539 29.31 6.88 -14.41
C VAL A 539 28.41 7.47 -15.48
N ASP A 540 28.92 7.77 -16.67
CA ASP A 540 28.14 8.34 -17.77
C ASP A 540 27.11 7.35 -18.32
N HIS A 541 27.47 6.06 -18.43
CA HIS A 541 26.51 5.01 -18.80
C HIS A 541 25.46 4.79 -17.70
N MET A 542 25.84 4.81 -16.43
CA MET A 542 24.87 4.74 -15.31
C MET A 542 23.92 5.93 -15.30
N GLU A 543 24.40 7.14 -15.60
CA GLU A 543 23.54 8.32 -15.72
C GLU A 543 22.57 8.20 -16.90
N THR A 544 23.05 7.72 -18.04
CA THR A 544 22.23 7.48 -19.23
C THR A 544 21.16 6.44 -18.95
N LEU A 545 21.52 5.32 -18.34
CA LEU A 545 20.58 4.26 -17.94
C LEU A 545 19.55 4.78 -16.93
N TYR A 546 20.01 5.52 -15.92
CA TYR A 546 19.13 6.10 -14.90
C TYR A 546 18.10 7.06 -15.53
N LYS A 547 18.53 7.93 -16.44
CA LYS A 547 17.65 8.85 -17.17
C LYS A 547 16.68 8.10 -18.07
N SER A 548 17.15 7.16 -18.89
CA SER A 548 16.31 6.41 -19.82
C SER A 548 15.21 5.60 -19.11
N ILE A 549 15.48 5.07 -17.92
CA ILE A 549 14.48 4.34 -17.13
C ILE A 549 13.50 5.31 -16.45
N LEU A 550 13.98 6.39 -15.82
CA LEU A 550 13.13 7.26 -15.01
C LEU A 550 12.36 8.31 -15.84
N GLU A 551 12.85 8.67 -17.02
CA GLU A 551 12.12 9.55 -17.96
C GLU A 551 10.92 8.82 -18.57
N ASP A 552 11.04 7.52 -18.84
CA ASP A 552 9.91 6.68 -19.22
C ASP A 552 9.22 6.11 -17.97
N LYS A 553 8.28 6.88 -17.42
CA LYS A 553 7.52 6.49 -16.22
C LYS A 553 6.82 5.13 -16.37
N GLU A 554 6.42 4.75 -17.56
CA GLU A 554 5.74 3.49 -17.83
C GLU A 554 6.71 2.32 -17.63
N ILE A 555 7.89 2.41 -18.22
CA ILE A 555 8.96 1.41 -18.03
C ILE A 555 9.43 1.34 -16.58
N ALA A 556 9.66 2.48 -15.94
CA ALA A 556 10.07 2.52 -14.54
C ALA A 556 9.09 1.75 -13.64
N LEU A 557 7.79 1.98 -13.82
CA LEU A 557 6.75 1.32 -13.04
C LEU A 557 6.65 -0.18 -13.35
N LEU A 558 6.79 -0.58 -14.61
CA LEU A 558 6.77 -1.99 -15.00
C LEU A 558 7.99 -2.74 -14.45
N LEU A 559 9.20 -2.18 -14.55
CA LEU A 559 10.40 -2.78 -13.98
C LEU A 559 10.32 -2.90 -12.46
N GLN A 560 9.80 -1.86 -11.80
CA GLN A 560 9.58 -1.85 -10.37
C GLN A 560 8.62 -2.96 -9.93
N ASP A 561 7.51 -3.17 -10.63
CA ASP A 561 6.55 -4.23 -10.30
C ASP A 561 7.13 -5.63 -10.58
N TYR A 562 7.96 -5.77 -11.63
CA TYR A 562 8.52 -7.07 -12.02
C TYR A 562 9.60 -7.58 -11.06
N ASP A 563 10.56 -6.72 -10.72
CA ASP A 563 11.63 -7.03 -9.76
C ASP A 563 11.82 -5.85 -8.81
N PHE A 564 10.93 -5.78 -7.85
CA PHE A 564 10.91 -4.69 -6.89
C PHE A 564 12.21 -4.58 -6.07
N ALA A 565 12.79 -5.70 -5.66
CA ALA A 565 14.02 -5.71 -4.88
C ALA A 565 15.22 -5.24 -5.71
N GLY A 566 15.40 -5.81 -6.89
CA GLY A 566 16.48 -5.43 -7.82
C GLY A 566 16.35 -3.99 -8.30
N PHE A 567 15.14 -3.55 -8.66
CA PHE A 567 14.87 -2.15 -9.03
C PHE A 567 15.21 -1.19 -7.89
N SER A 568 14.88 -1.56 -6.66
CA SER A 568 15.12 -0.75 -5.47
C SER A 568 16.58 -0.59 -5.14
N ASP A 569 17.33 -1.67 -5.20
CA ASP A 569 18.78 -1.66 -4.97
C ASP A 569 19.50 -0.88 -6.06
N TRP A 570 19.09 -1.06 -7.32
CA TRP A 570 19.58 -0.29 -8.44
C TRP A 570 19.26 1.21 -8.28
N TYR A 571 18.02 1.56 -7.97
CA TYR A 571 17.58 2.95 -7.79
C TYR A 571 18.35 3.64 -6.65
N ARG A 572 18.54 2.96 -5.53
CA ARG A 572 19.27 3.45 -4.36
C ARG A 572 20.74 3.71 -4.71
N SER A 573 21.40 2.72 -5.28
CA SER A 573 22.83 2.81 -5.64
C SER A 573 23.07 3.89 -6.69
N SER A 574 22.25 3.93 -7.74
CA SER A 574 22.34 4.95 -8.79
C SER A 574 22.10 6.36 -8.25
N SER A 575 21.06 6.52 -7.40
CA SER A 575 20.77 7.82 -6.77
C SER A 575 21.90 8.29 -5.85
N GLN A 576 22.55 7.40 -5.12
CA GLN A 576 23.70 7.74 -4.28
C GLN A 576 24.91 8.17 -5.11
N ILE A 577 25.21 7.46 -6.20
CA ILE A 577 26.32 7.79 -7.12
C ILE A 577 26.08 9.17 -7.75
N LEU A 578 24.88 9.42 -8.27
CA LEU A 578 24.55 10.69 -8.92
C LEU A 578 24.50 11.86 -7.92
N ASN A 579 24.03 11.60 -6.68
CA ASN A 579 24.05 12.59 -5.62
C ASN A 579 25.47 13.02 -5.27
N LYS A 580 26.39 12.07 -5.15
CA LYS A 580 27.83 12.35 -4.94
C LYS A 580 28.40 13.15 -6.13
N LYS A 581 28.12 12.76 -7.38
CA LYS A 581 28.56 13.49 -8.59
C LYS A 581 28.10 14.96 -8.58
N GLU A 582 26.86 15.24 -8.18
CA GLU A 582 26.36 16.62 -8.10
C GLU A 582 27.00 17.43 -6.96
N LEU A 583 27.21 16.80 -5.78
CA LEU A 583 27.86 17.46 -4.64
C LEU A 583 29.31 17.84 -4.92
N PHE A 584 30.00 17.07 -5.78
CA PHE A 584 31.40 17.27 -6.07
C PHE A 584 31.69 18.04 -7.39
N LYS A 585 30.66 18.43 -8.14
CA LYS A 585 30.84 19.22 -9.37
C LYS A 585 31.55 20.55 -9.15
N ASP A 586 31.53 21.12 -7.96
CA ASP A 586 32.16 22.38 -7.58
C ASP A 586 33.50 22.22 -6.85
N CYS A 587 33.97 20.99 -6.61
CA CYS A 587 35.20 20.73 -5.86
C CYS A 587 36.26 20.03 -6.72
N SER A 588 37.39 20.66 -6.93
CA SER A 588 38.59 20.08 -7.53
C SER A 588 39.23 18.92 -6.72
N GLN A 589 38.59 18.48 -5.63
CA GLN A 589 39.01 17.40 -4.74
C GLN A 589 38.37 16.03 -5.05
N LEU A 590 37.75 15.89 -6.21
CA LEU A 590 37.01 14.67 -6.63
C LEU A 590 37.88 13.39 -6.70
N ASN A 591 39.21 13.51 -6.76
CA ASN A 591 40.06 12.35 -7.02
C ASN A 591 40.39 11.49 -5.79
N GLU A 592 40.33 12.01 -4.57
CA GLU A 592 40.82 11.26 -3.39
C GLU A 592 39.71 10.52 -2.61
N GLU A 593 38.45 10.98 -2.63
CA GLU A 593 37.37 10.30 -1.93
C GLU A 593 36.68 9.20 -2.77
N TYR A 594 36.68 9.31 -4.09
CA TYR A 594 36.20 8.26 -4.98
C TYR A 594 37.01 6.97 -4.90
N GLU A 595 38.30 7.07 -4.54
CA GLU A 595 39.19 5.92 -4.40
C GLU A 595 38.92 5.10 -3.12
N ARG A 596 38.18 5.64 -2.15
CA ARG A 596 37.89 4.95 -0.89
C ARG A 596 36.57 4.17 -0.88
N ASP A 597 35.63 4.48 -1.78
CA ASP A 597 34.27 3.98 -1.73
C ASP A 597 33.89 3.07 -2.93
N LEU A 598 34.77 2.90 -3.89
CA LEU A 598 34.73 1.90 -4.96
C LEU A 598 35.59 0.69 -4.63
#